data_5f71db62fd592a2800cc1c28a949691b
#
_entry.id   5f71db62fd592a2800cc1c28a949691b
#
_cell.length_a   1.000
_cell.length_b   1.000
_cell.length_c   1.000
_cell.angle_alpha   90.00
_cell.angle_beta   90.00
_cell.angle_gamma   90.00
#
_symmetry.space_group_name_H-M   'P 1'
#
loop_
_entity.id
_entity.type
_entity.pdbx_description
1 polymer ?
#
loop_
_entity_poly.entity_id
_entity_poly.type
_entity_poly.pdbx_seq_one_letter_code
_entity_poly.pdbx_strand_id
1 'polypeptide(L)'
;MIVRRLPQPLCETGLRARLLLEDGEAIDGCGFGRPRVSVGEVVFTTGMTGYVEALTDPSYAGQILVWTHPMVGCYGVPARTHSIYGIPIDYESDRVQVEGFVASELPLPSHYLSVRNLHEWLGESGVPGMYKVDTRALVKRIRERGVMMGILATFNEKDEVGWDALEKTLRYGAKYDTTYFTERVSPKEPVTHEPPAKPTAAVSVLDCGLKYGILRQLLRLGFRVTRFPCYTGADELLDGFRGVVISNGPGNRLC
;
A
#
# COMPACT_ATOMS: atom_id res chain seq x y z
N MET A 1 -33.89 -11.78 19.63
CA MET A 1 -33.78 -12.06 18.21
C MET A 1 -32.48 -12.85 18.02
N ILE A 2 -32.56 -14.16 17.75
CA ILE A 2 -31.38 -15.03 17.61
C ILE A 2 -30.79 -14.75 16.23
N VAL A 3 -29.73 -13.93 16.17
CA VAL A 3 -28.95 -13.77 14.96
C VAL A 3 -28.23 -15.10 14.72
N ARG A 4 -28.74 -15.91 13.79
CA ARG A 4 -28.00 -17.08 13.30
C ARG A 4 -26.71 -16.54 12.65
N ARG A 5 -25.58 -16.70 13.35
CA ARG A 5 -24.28 -16.53 12.72
C ARG A 5 -24.20 -17.55 11.59
N LEU A 6 -24.08 -17.09 10.36
CA LEU A 6 -23.74 -17.96 9.23
C LEU A 6 -22.43 -18.69 9.58
N PRO A 7 -22.28 -19.96 9.19
CA PRO A 7 -21.03 -20.69 9.43
C PRO A 7 -19.89 -19.88 8.80
N GLN A 8 -18.89 -19.56 9.63
CA GLN A 8 -17.74 -18.79 9.16
C GLN A 8 -16.97 -19.59 8.11
N PRO A 9 -16.47 -18.96 7.04
CA PRO A 9 -15.73 -19.67 5.99
C PRO A 9 -14.48 -20.35 6.56
N LEU A 10 -14.16 -21.52 6.06
CA LEU A 10 -12.90 -22.20 6.38
C LEU A 10 -11.75 -21.38 5.77
N CYS A 11 -10.80 -20.96 6.61
CA CYS A 11 -9.66 -20.14 6.21
C CYS A 11 -8.43 -21.02 5.95
N GLU A 12 -7.97 -21.07 4.71
CA GLU A 12 -6.84 -21.91 4.29
C GLU A 12 -5.52 -21.51 4.95
N THR A 13 -5.37 -20.24 5.31
CA THR A 13 -4.22 -19.70 6.04
C THR A 13 -4.25 -19.98 7.55
N GLY A 14 -5.36 -20.47 8.08
CA GLY A 14 -5.58 -20.62 9.53
C GLY A 14 -5.83 -19.29 10.27
N LEU A 15 -5.81 -18.16 9.57
CA LEU A 15 -6.00 -16.82 10.13
C LEU A 15 -7.42 -16.31 9.91
N ARG A 16 -7.97 -15.64 10.90
CA ARG A 16 -9.20 -14.84 10.81
C ARG A 16 -8.88 -13.39 10.57
N ALA A 17 -9.81 -12.67 9.95
CA ALA A 17 -9.72 -11.23 9.84
C ALA A 17 -11.08 -10.56 10.05
N ARG A 18 -11.02 -9.32 10.55
CA ARG A 18 -12.18 -8.42 10.62
C ARG A 18 -11.76 -7.02 10.20
N LEU A 19 -12.55 -6.43 9.33
CA LEU A 19 -12.50 -5.02 8.99
C LEU A 19 -13.63 -4.30 9.71
N LEU A 20 -13.29 -3.37 10.59
CA LEU A 20 -14.23 -2.49 11.28
C LEU A 20 -14.15 -1.10 10.64
N LEU A 21 -15.27 -0.56 10.18
CA LEU A 21 -15.37 0.76 9.56
C LEU A 21 -15.85 1.80 10.60
N GLU A 22 -15.52 3.07 10.38
CA GLU A 22 -15.89 4.16 11.31
C GLU A 22 -17.39 4.37 11.46
N ASP A 23 -18.19 3.93 10.49
CA ASP A 23 -19.66 3.97 10.55
C ASP A 23 -20.27 2.81 11.37
N GLY A 24 -19.40 1.97 11.99
CA GLY A 24 -19.78 0.86 12.86
C GLY A 24 -20.02 -0.47 12.12
N GLU A 25 -19.89 -0.50 10.80
CA GLU A 25 -19.95 -1.78 10.06
C GLU A 25 -18.74 -2.65 10.35
N ALA A 26 -18.98 -3.92 10.63
CA ALA A 26 -17.94 -4.93 10.84
C ALA A 26 -18.09 -6.04 9.81
N ILE A 27 -17.04 -6.30 9.05
CA ILE A 27 -16.97 -7.30 8.00
C ILE A 27 -16.00 -8.38 8.44
N ASP A 28 -16.47 -9.63 8.52
CA ASP A 28 -15.65 -10.78 8.85
C ASP A 28 -15.19 -11.51 7.59
N GLY A 29 -13.98 -12.06 7.62
CA GLY A 29 -13.40 -12.86 6.55
C GLY A 29 -12.22 -13.68 7.00
N CYS A 30 -11.46 -14.19 6.04
CA CYS A 30 -10.24 -14.92 6.29
C CYS A 30 -9.03 -13.97 6.27
N GLY A 31 -8.09 -14.18 7.20
CA GLY A 31 -6.86 -13.41 7.27
C GLY A 31 -5.75 -13.98 6.39
N PHE A 32 -4.82 -13.15 5.98
CA PHE A 32 -3.54 -13.53 5.40
C PHE A 32 -2.48 -12.45 5.68
N GLY A 33 -1.24 -12.68 5.28
CA GLY A 33 -0.15 -11.79 5.64
C GLY A 33 0.25 -11.91 7.11
N ARG A 34 0.47 -10.79 7.78
CA ARG A 34 0.92 -10.75 9.17
C ARG A 34 -0.27 -10.65 10.14
N PRO A 35 -0.38 -11.51 11.17
CA PRO A 35 -1.29 -11.26 12.30
C PRO A 35 -0.97 -9.92 12.96
N ARG A 36 -1.87 -8.95 12.79
CA ARG A 36 -1.68 -7.58 13.25
C ARG A 36 -3.00 -6.81 13.20
N VAL A 37 -3.08 -5.77 14.03
CA VAL A 37 -4.10 -4.72 13.93
C VAL A 37 -3.47 -3.51 13.24
N SER A 38 -4.12 -3.03 12.19
CA SER A 38 -3.73 -1.81 11.46
C SER A 38 -4.91 -0.87 11.32
N VAL A 39 -4.61 0.43 11.40
CA VAL A 39 -5.58 1.52 11.22
C VAL A 39 -5.22 2.27 9.95
N GLY A 40 -6.20 2.60 9.13
CA GLY A 40 -5.97 3.37 7.91
C GLY A 40 -7.26 3.83 7.26
N GLU A 41 -7.14 4.77 6.33
CA GLU A 41 -8.25 5.16 5.47
C GLU A 41 -8.56 4.02 4.49
N VAL A 42 -9.82 3.61 4.43
CA VAL A 42 -10.25 2.51 3.54
C VAL A 42 -10.53 3.07 2.16
N VAL A 43 -9.69 2.69 1.22
CA VAL A 43 -9.78 3.09 -0.20
C VAL A 43 -9.88 1.87 -1.09
N PHE A 44 -10.30 2.05 -2.35
CA PHE A 44 -10.41 0.95 -3.30
C PHE A 44 -9.77 1.27 -4.64
N THR A 45 -9.39 0.21 -5.34
CA THR A 45 -8.99 0.26 -6.74
C THR A 45 -9.79 -0.74 -7.57
N THR A 46 -10.07 -0.36 -8.83
CA THR A 46 -10.71 -1.21 -9.82
C THR A 46 -9.73 -1.77 -10.85
N GLY A 47 -8.42 -1.63 -10.60
CA GLY A 47 -7.38 -2.21 -11.43
C GLY A 47 -7.52 -3.73 -11.55
N MET A 48 -7.32 -4.26 -12.76
CA MET A 48 -7.34 -5.71 -12.98
C MET A 48 -5.97 -6.36 -12.71
N THR A 49 -4.89 -5.61 -12.89
CA THR A 49 -3.50 -6.01 -12.74
C THR A 49 -2.71 -4.94 -11.99
N GLY A 50 -1.44 -5.21 -11.65
CA GLY A 50 -0.57 -4.21 -11.03
C GLY A 50 -0.74 -4.13 -9.51
N TYR A 51 -1.12 -5.23 -8.85
CA TYR A 51 -1.27 -5.21 -7.40
C TYR A 51 0.07 -5.09 -6.65
N VAL A 52 1.18 -5.57 -7.22
CA VAL A 52 2.51 -5.42 -6.61
C VAL A 52 2.93 -3.96 -6.65
N GLU A 53 2.72 -3.30 -7.79
CA GLU A 53 2.94 -1.87 -7.99
C GLU A 53 2.05 -1.05 -7.05
N ALA A 54 0.75 -1.36 -6.97
CA ALA A 54 -0.19 -0.66 -6.09
C ALA A 54 0.17 -0.82 -4.60
N LEU A 55 0.52 -2.05 -4.16
CA LEU A 55 0.91 -2.30 -2.78
C LEU A 55 2.22 -1.62 -2.38
N THR A 56 3.09 -1.31 -3.35
CA THR A 56 4.35 -0.59 -3.14
C THR A 56 4.29 0.88 -3.53
N ASP A 57 3.15 1.37 -4.00
CA ASP A 57 2.95 2.77 -4.34
C ASP A 57 2.91 3.64 -3.08
N PRO A 58 3.85 4.60 -2.92
CA PRO A 58 3.88 5.50 -1.77
C PRO A 58 2.57 6.28 -1.55
N SER A 59 1.78 6.48 -2.60
CA SER A 59 0.49 7.19 -2.50
C SER A 59 -0.53 6.48 -1.61
N TYR A 60 -0.38 5.18 -1.35
CA TYR A 60 -1.25 4.41 -0.46
C TYR A 60 -0.74 4.33 0.99
N ALA A 61 0.30 5.07 1.38
CA ALA A 61 0.74 5.09 2.76
C ALA A 61 -0.37 5.60 3.70
N GLY A 62 -0.60 4.89 4.79
CA GLY A 62 -1.69 5.18 5.73
C GLY A 62 -3.05 4.63 5.31
N GLN A 63 -3.15 3.88 4.21
CA GLN A 63 -4.42 3.40 3.67
C GLN A 63 -4.54 1.87 3.74
N ILE A 64 -5.78 1.39 3.94
CA ILE A 64 -6.19 0.01 3.75
C ILE A 64 -6.77 -0.10 2.34
N LEU A 65 -6.07 -0.81 1.46
CA LEU A 65 -6.43 -0.91 0.05
C LEU A 65 -7.37 -2.10 -0.22
N VAL A 66 -8.55 -1.81 -0.74
CA VAL A 66 -9.52 -2.81 -1.21
C VAL A 66 -9.32 -3.06 -2.70
N TRP A 67 -9.02 -4.30 -3.06
CA TRP A 67 -8.86 -4.72 -4.45
C TRP A 67 -10.13 -5.39 -4.96
N THR A 68 -10.74 -4.83 -6.01
CA THR A 68 -12.05 -5.31 -6.47
C THR A 68 -11.98 -6.50 -7.43
N HIS A 69 -10.87 -6.63 -8.16
CA HIS A 69 -10.71 -7.72 -9.12
C HIS A 69 -10.37 -9.05 -8.41
N PRO A 70 -11.09 -10.15 -8.69
CA PRO A 70 -10.96 -11.40 -7.91
C PRO A 70 -9.64 -12.14 -8.12
N MET A 71 -8.92 -11.88 -9.22
CA MET A 71 -7.69 -12.60 -9.58
C MET A 71 -6.42 -12.01 -8.95
N VAL A 72 -6.54 -11.21 -7.89
CA VAL A 72 -5.38 -10.67 -7.19
C VAL A 72 -4.56 -11.80 -6.56
N GLY A 73 -3.23 -11.77 -6.77
CA GLY A 73 -2.33 -12.84 -6.30
C GLY A 73 -2.00 -13.91 -7.35
N CYS A 74 -2.77 -14.01 -8.44
CA CYS A 74 -2.64 -15.10 -9.43
C CYS A 74 -1.27 -15.15 -10.15
N TYR A 75 -0.57 -14.01 -10.31
CA TYR A 75 0.78 -14.00 -10.87
C TYR A 75 1.89 -13.91 -9.81
N GLY A 76 1.51 -13.97 -8.52
CA GLY A 76 2.46 -13.95 -7.40
C GLY A 76 3.20 -12.63 -7.27
N VAL A 77 4.37 -12.70 -6.65
CA VAL A 77 5.25 -11.53 -6.43
C VAL A 77 6.58 -11.81 -7.14
N PRO A 78 6.97 -10.99 -8.12
CA PRO A 78 8.21 -11.17 -8.87
C PRO A 78 9.45 -10.82 -8.03
N ALA A 79 10.62 -11.27 -8.46
CA ALA A 79 11.87 -10.89 -7.82
C ALA A 79 12.20 -9.41 -8.09
N ARG A 80 12.72 -8.71 -7.10
CA ARG A 80 13.17 -7.31 -7.25
C ARG A 80 14.38 -7.15 -8.19
N THR A 81 15.06 -8.25 -8.50
CA THR A 81 16.18 -8.29 -9.48
C THR A 81 15.68 -8.07 -10.92
N HIS A 82 14.38 -8.29 -11.19
CA HIS A 82 13.76 -7.90 -12.47
C HIS A 82 13.69 -6.36 -12.54
N SER A 83 14.71 -5.74 -13.14
CA SER A 83 14.95 -4.29 -13.03
C SER A 83 15.44 -3.67 -14.33
N ILE A 84 15.15 -2.37 -14.52
CA ILE A 84 15.71 -1.49 -15.54
C ILE A 84 16.41 -0.32 -14.85
N TYR A 85 17.64 -0.02 -15.26
CA TYR A 85 18.49 1.02 -14.64
C TYR A 85 18.73 0.81 -13.14
N GLY A 86 18.73 -0.47 -12.68
CA GLY A 86 18.83 -0.80 -11.26
C GLY A 86 17.55 -0.56 -10.46
N ILE A 87 16.45 -0.15 -11.11
CA ILE A 87 15.14 0.10 -10.48
C ILE A 87 14.21 -1.08 -10.82
N PRO A 88 13.62 -1.78 -9.83
CA PRO A 88 12.69 -2.87 -10.07
C PRO A 88 11.52 -2.43 -10.97
N ILE A 89 11.08 -3.30 -11.91
CA ILE A 89 10.04 -2.95 -12.90
C ILE A 89 8.66 -3.05 -12.28
N ASP A 90 8.42 -4.09 -11.48
CA ASP A 90 7.10 -4.46 -10.96
C ASP A 90 6.80 -3.80 -9.60
N TYR A 91 7.59 -2.81 -9.21
CA TYR A 91 7.48 -2.12 -7.92
C TYR A 91 7.48 -0.61 -8.11
N GLU A 92 6.79 0.11 -7.25
CA GLU A 92 6.78 1.57 -7.24
C GLU A 92 7.58 2.20 -6.09
N SER A 93 8.05 1.38 -5.12
CA SER A 93 9.01 1.79 -4.09
C SER A 93 9.78 0.59 -3.50
N ASP A 94 10.59 0.84 -2.49
CA ASP A 94 11.45 -0.15 -1.85
C ASP A 94 10.71 -1.13 -0.92
N ARG A 95 9.47 -0.84 -0.52
CA ARG A 95 8.68 -1.63 0.43
C ARG A 95 7.18 -1.60 0.14
N VAL A 96 6.42 -2.45 0.83
CA VAL A 96 4.96 -2.34 0.88
C VAL A 96 4.58 -1.09 1.66
N GLN A 97 3.68 -0.28 1.12
CA GLN A 97 3.30 1.02 1.66
C GLN A 97 1.93 1.03 2.34
N VAL A 98 1.04 0.12 1.95
CA VAL A 98 -0.32 0.04 2.52
C VAL A 98 -0.30 -0.41 3.98
N GLU A 99 -1.27 0.04 4.77
CA GLU A 99 -1.49 -0.43 6.15
C GLU A 99 -2.21 -1.79 6.19
N GLY A 100 -2.97 -2.12 5.16
CA GLY A 100 -3.67 -3.38 5.04
C GLY A 100 -4.19 -3.62 3.63
N PHE A 101 -4.55 -4.86 3.33
CA PHE A 101 -5.03 -5.26 2.01
C PHE A 101 -6.27 -6.12 2.09
N VAL A 102 -7.31 -5.81 1.31
CA VAL A 102 -8.59 -6.53 1.29
C VAL A 102 -8.88 -7.01 -0.13
N ALA A 103 -9.18 -8.30 -0.27
CA ALA A 103 -9.49 -8.94 -1.54
C ALA A 103 -10.72 -9.86 -1.44
N SER A 104 -11.34 -10.17 -2.56
CA SER A 104 -12.43 -11.18 -2.59
C SER A 104 -11.88 -12.60 -2.49
N GLU A 105 -10.76 -12.87 -3.15
CA GLU A 105 -10.12 -14.18 -3.21
C GLU A 105 -8.61 -14.07 -3.01
N LEU A 106 -7.97 -15.21 -2.71
CA LEU A 106 -6.51 -15.31 -2.57
C LEU A 106 -6.02 -16.56 -3.35
N PRO A 107 -5.95 -16.51 -4.68
CA PRO A 107 -5.48 -17.64 -5.47
C PRO A 107 -3.98 -17.90 -5.25
N LEU A 108 -3.58 -19.16 -5.41
CA LEU A 108 -2.17 -19.52 -5.49
C LEU A 108 -1.56 -18.99 -6.79
N PRO A 109 -0.30 -18.54 -6.77
CA PRO A 109 0.35 -18.01 -7.95
C PRO A 109 0.66 -19.11 -8.98
N SER A 110 0.46 -18.80 -10.25
CA SER A 110 0.73 -19.70 -11.38
C SER A 110 1.66 -19.11 -12.43
N HIS A 111 2.25 -17.94 -12.18
CA HIS A 111 3.11 -17.25 -13.14
C HIS A 111 4.59 -17.60 -12.94
N TYR A 112 5.34 -17.76 -14.03
CA TYR A 112 6.76 -18.18 -14.00
C TYR A 112 7.73 -17.19 -13.35
N LEU A 113 7.38 -15.89 -13.26
CA LEU A 113 8.16 -14.88 -12.56
C LEU A 113 7.87 -14.83 -11.05
N SER A 114 6.91 -15.61 -10.57
CA SER A 114 6.56 -15.63 -9.15
C SER A 114 7.67 -16.28 -8.34
N VAL A 115 8.22 -15.57 -7.37
CA VAL A 115 9.15 -16.10 -6.38
C VAL A 115 8.52 -16.27 -5.01
N ARG A 116 7.35 -15.67 -4.79
CA ARG A 116 6.57 -15.72 -3.55
C ARG A 116 5.07 -15.59 -3.84
N ASN A 117 4.24 -16.12 -2.95
CA ASN A 117 2.83 -15.81 -2.96
C ASN A 117 2.54 -14.51 -2.16
N LEU A 118 1.34 -13.99 -2.31
CA LEU A 118 0.93 -12.73 -1.69
C LEU A 118 0.86 -12.81 -0.15
N HIS A 119 0.47 -13.99 0.39
CA HIS A 119 0.42 -14.22 1.84
C HIS A 119 1.82 -14.14 2.46
N GLU A 120 2.79 -14.83 1.90
CA GLU A 120 4.19 -14.81 2.37
C GLU A 120 4.77 -13.40 2.30
N TRP A 121 4.60 -12.73 1.16
CA TRP A 121 5.16 -11.39 0.96
C TRP A 121 4.60 -10.35 1.91
N LEU A 122 3.28 -10.31 2.11
CA LEU A 122 2.67 -9.40 3.08
C LEU A 122 3.04 -9.77 4.52
N GLY A 123 3.16 -11.07 4.83
CA GLY A 123 3.63 -11.56 6.13
C GLY A 123 5.03 -11.07 6.48
N GLU A 124 5.98 -11.18 5.54
CA GLU A 124 7.35 -10.67 5.66
C GLU A 124 7.39 -9.14 5.76
N SER A 125 6.49 -8.45 5.03
CA SER A 125 6.36 -7.00 5.05
C SER A 125 5.66 -6.46 6.30
N GLY A 126 5.13 -7.33 7.17
CA GLY A 126 4.43 -6.93 8.39
C GLY A 126 3.02 -6.38 8.16
N VAL A 127 2.41 -6.66 7.00
CA VAL A 127 1.11 -6.10 6.59
C VAL A 127 0.01 -7.16 6.73
N PRO A 128 -1.13 -6.83 7.38
CA PRO A 128 -2.28 -7.71 7.45
C PRO A 128 -3.07 -7.70 6.15
N GLY A 129 -3.66 -8.84 5.81
CA GLY A 129 -4.55 -8.99 4.68
C GLY A 129 -5.85 -9.69 5.05
N MET A 130 -6.89 -9.46 4.26
CA MET A 130 -8.21 -10.07 4.40
C MET A 130 -8.74 -10.55 3.06
N TYR A 131 -9.31 -11.75 3.01
CA TYR A 131 -9.96 -12.30 1.82
C TYR A 131 -11.26 -13.03 2.17
N LYS A 132 -11.97 -13.55 1.16
CA LYS A 132 -13.34 -14.06 1.27
C LYS A 132 -14.32 -12.97 1.74
N VAL A 133 -14.21 -11.80 1.13
CA VAL A 133 -15.04 -10.62 1.41
C VAL A 133 -15.78 -10.22 0.14
N ASP A 134 -17.02 -9.80 0.29
CA ASP A 134 -17.75 -9.11 -0.80
C ASP A 134 -17.18 -7.70 -0.99
N THR A 135 -16.08 -7.61 -1.75
CA THR A 135 -15.44 -6.34 -2.06
C THR A 135 -16.33 -5.41 -2.88
N ARG A 136 -17.30 -5.95 -3.63
CA ARG A 136 -18.26 -5.14 -4.40
C ARG A 136 -19.23 -4.40 -3.48
N ALA A 137 -19.77 -5.08 -2.46
CA ALA A 137 -20.63 -4.45 -1.46
C ALA A 137 -19.86 -3.39 -0.66
N LEU A 138 -18.62 -3.69 -0.26
CA LEU A 138 -17.74 -2.76 0.45
C LEU A 138 -17.45 -1.51 -0.40
N VAL A 139 -17.09 -1.67 -1.67
CA VAL A 139 -16.84 -0.53 -2.58
C VAL A 139 -18.09 0.31 -2.80
N LYS A 140 -19.27 -0.32 -2.94
CA LYS A 140 -20.54 0.42 -3.05
C LYS A 140 -20.75 1.31 -1.82
N ARG A 141 -20.49 0.78 -0.62
CA ARG A 141 -20.60 1.53 0.64
C ARG A 141 -19.62 2.71 0.70
N ILE A 142 -18.34 2.50 0.33
CA ILE A 142 -17.33 3.57 0.28
C ILE A 142 -17.75 4.66 -0.72
N ARG A 143 -18.31 4.29 -1.88
CA ARG A 143 -18.78 5.26 -2.89
C ARG A 143 -19.98 6.07 -2.43
N GLU A 144 -20.88 5.49 -1.66
CA GLU A 144 -22.09 6.16 -1.17
C GLU A 144 -21.80 7.08 0.01
N ARG A 145 -20.83 6.72 0.87
CA ARG A 145 -20.53 7.47 2.11
C ARG A 145 -19.27 8.33 2.04
N GLY A 146 -18.45 8.14 1.03
CA GLY A 146 -17.10 8.70 0.93
C GLY A 146 -16.03 7.77 1.52
N VAL A 147 -14.78 8.16 1.44
CA VAL A 147 -13.67 7.47 2.11
C VAL A 147 -13.85 7.57 3.63
N MET A 148 -13.49 6.52 4.34
CA MET A 148 -13.69 6.42 5.78
C MET A 148 -12.52 5.70 6.44
N MET A 149 -12.29 5.99 7.70
CA MET A 149 -11.31 5.25 8.48
C MET A 149 -11.79 3.84 8.77
N GLY A 150 -10.84 2.91 8.84
CA GLY A 150 -11.09 1.53 9.21
C GLY A 150 -9.95 0.92 10.03
N ILE A 151 -10.28 -0.16 10.69
CA ILE A 151 -9.33 -1.03 11.39
C ILE A 151 -9.39 -2.42 10.76
N LEU A 152 -8.28 -2.87 10.21
CA LEU A 152 -8.11 -4.25 9.76
C LEU A 152 -7.32 -5.02 10.81
N ALA A 153 -7.95 -6.01 11.41
CA ALA A 153 -7.32 -6.94 12.34
C ALA A 153 -7.23 -8.33 11.71
N THR A 154 -6.02 -8.89 11.67
CA THR A 154 -5.77 -10.29 11.31
C THR A 154 -5.20 -11.01 12.53
N PHE A 155 -5.76 -12.14 12.89
CA PHE A 155 -5.50 -12.83 14.17
C PHE A 155 -5.71 -14.34 14.04
N ASN A 156 -5.12 -15.13 14.96
CA ASN A 156 -5.42 -16.56 15.07
C ASN A 156 -6.75 -16.75 15.81
N GLU A 157 -7.41 -17.88 15.60
CA GLU A 157 -8.73 -18.16 16.17
C GLU A 157 -8.75 -18.13 17.71
N LYS A 158 -7.58 -18.34 18.34
CA LYS A 158 -7.42 -18.34 19.81
C LYS A 158 -7.05 -16.97 20.39
N ASP A 159 -6.76 -15.99 19.54
CA ASP A 159 -6.34 -14.67 20.00
C ASP A 159 -7.56 -13.87 20.47
N GLU A 160 -7.41 -13.21 21.63
CA GLU A 160 -8.42 -12.26 22.11
C GLU A 160 -8.12 -10.87 21.53
N VAL A 161 -9.04 -10.35 20.74
CA VAL A 161 -8.96 -9.01 20.16
C VAL A 161 -9.90 -8.08 20.91
N GLY A 162 -9.37 -7.03 21.50
CA GLY A 162 -10.14 -6.04 22.29
C GLY A 162 -10.97 -5.10 21.41
N TRP A 163 -12.05 -5.59 20.81
CA TRP A 163 -12.88 -4.85 19.82
C TRP A 163 -13.44 -3.54 20.35
N ASP A 164 -13.87 -3.48 21.61
CA ASP A 164 -14.41 -2.25 22.23
C ASP A 164 -13.38 -1.12 22.27
N ALA A 165 -12.11 -1.46 22.54
CA ALA A 165 -11.02 -0.49 22.55
C ALA A 165 -10.69 -0.02 21.13
N LEU A 166 -10.71 -0.93 20.15
CA LEU A 166 -10.48 -0.62 18.74
C LEU A 166 -11.60 0.28 18.18
N GLU A 167 -12.86 0.00 18.51
CA GLU A 167 -13.98 0.84 18.09
C GLU A 167 -13.87 2.27 18.65
N LYS A 168 -13.46 2.40 19.91
CA LYS A 168 -13.22 3.73 20.51
C LYS A 168 -12.08 4.47 19.81
N THR A 169 -10.99 3.76 19.48
CA THR A 169 -9.87 4.35 18.73
C THR A 169 -10.31 4.86 17.37
N LEU A 170 -11.17 4.12 16.68
CA LEU A 170 -11.67 4.50 15.37
C LEU A 170 -12.59 5.74 15.46
N ARG A 171 -13.48 5.78 16.45
CA ARG A 171 -14.42 6.91 16.62
C ARG A 171 -13.76 8.21 17.06
N TYR A 172 -12.70 8.15 17.88
CA TYR A 172 -12.18 9.33 18.57
C TYR A 172 -10.73 9.65 18.29
N GLY A 173 -9.96 8.77 17.67
CA GLY A 173 -8.50 8.90 17.61
C GLY A 173 -7.87 8.83 16.22
N ALA A 174 -8.47 8.14 15.28
CA ALA A 174 -7.83 7.90 13.99
C ALA A 174 -8.31 8.90 12.93
N LYS A 175 -7.41 9.77 12.47
CA LYS A 175 -7.68 10.67 11.35
C LYS A 175 -6.53 10.61 10.35
N TYR A 176 -6.85 10.34 9.08
CA TYR A 176 -5.88 10.32 8.00
C TYR A 176 -5.28 11.71 7.75
N ASP A 177 -6.14 12.73 7.70
CA ASP A 177 -5.78 14.11 7.33
C ASP A 177 -4.80 14.81 8.30
N THR A 178 -4.61 14.29 9.51
CA THR A 178 -3.70 14.88 10.50
C THR A 178 -2.33 14.19 10.59
N THR A 179 -2.07 13.21 9.73
CA THR A 179 -0.82 12.43 9.74
C THR A 179 0.06 12.79 8.54
N TYR A 180 1.30 13.18 8.82
CA TYR A 180 2.29 13.49 7.77
C TYR A 180 2.93 12.21 7.23
N PHE A 181 2.33 11.60 6.22
CA PHE A 181 2.82 10.37 5.60
C PHE A 181 4.03 10.59 4.68
N THR A 182 4.24 11.82 4.18
CA THR A 182 5.36 12.15 3.29
C THR A 182 6.72 11.85 3.89
N GLU A 183 6.93 12.11 5.18
CA GLU A 183 8.17 11.77 5.87
C GLU A 183 8.42 10.25 6.00
N ARG A 184 7.35 9.45 5.99
CA ARG A 184 7.44 7.98 6.06
C ARG A 184 7.90 7.37 4.74
N VAL A 185 7.57 8.00 3.61
CA VAL A 185 7.82 7.48 2.25
C VAL A 185 9.02 8.14 1.57
N SER A 186 9.46 9.29 2.07
CA SER A 186 10.62 10.04 1.59
C SER A 186 11.94 9.37 2.01
N PRO A 187 13.01 9.46 1.21
CA PRO A 187 14.34 9.05 1.63
C PRO A 187 14.82 9.88 2.83
N LYS A 188 15.73 9.34 3.63
CA LYS A 188 16.30 10.05 4.79
C LYS A 188 17.52 10.89 4.41
N GLU A 189 18.17 10.52 3.31
CA GLU A 189 19.36 11.17 2.76
C GLU A 189 19.24 11.28 1.25
N PRO A 190 19.94 12.20 0.59
CA PRO A 190 19.95 12.29 -0.86
C PRO A 190 20.43 11.00 -1.51
N VAL A 191 19.71 10.53 -2.54
CA VAL A 191 20.02 9.32 -3.29
C VAL A 191 20.13 9.63 -4.76
N THR A 192 21.34 9.41 -5.33
CA THR A 192 21.60 9.67 -6.76
C THR A 192 21.47 8.40 -7.59
N HIS A 193 20.80 8.53 -8.73
CA HIS A 193 20.62 7.49 -9.73
C HIS A 193 21.23 7.95 -11.06
N GLU A 194 22.04 7.08 -11.67
CA GLU A 194 22.68 7.38 -12.95
C GLU A 194 21.88 6.77 -14.11
N PRO A 195 21.77 7.49 -15.25
CA PRO A 195 21.22 6.92 -16.46
C PRO A 195 22.21 5.91 -17.07
N PRO A 196 21.75 5.02 -18.00
CA PRO A 196 22.61 3.98 -18.60
C PRO A 196 23.75 4.54 -19.49
N ALA A 197 23.64 5.79 -19.92
CA ALA A 197 24.63 6.48 -20.74
C ALA A 197 25.10 7.76 -20.05
N LYS A 198 26.04 8.48 -20.65
CA LYS A 198 26.50 9.78 -20.14
C LYS A 198 25.30 10.72 -19.93
N PRO A 199 25.15 11.30 -18.74
CA PRO A 199 24.01 12.15 -18.43
C PRO A 199 23.91 13.37 -19.37
N THR A 200 22.70 13.65 -19.85
CA THR A 200 22.40 14.87 -20.61
C THR A 200 22.30 16.08 -19.70
N ALA A 201 21.76 15.89 -18.51
CA ALA A 201 21.67 16.89 -17.45
C ALA A 201 21.47 16.21 -16.09
N ALA A 202 21.69 16.97 -15.00
CA ALA A 202 21.32 16.57 -13.65
C ALA A 202 20.00 17.25 -13.26
N VAL A 203 19.08 16.51 -12.67
CA VAL A 203 17.83 17.00 -12.09
C VAL A 203 17.71 16.58 -10.63
N SER A 204 17.20 17.47 -9.79
CA SER A 204 16.84 17.17 -8.42
C SER A 204 15.37 16.79 -8.33
N VAL A 205 15.04 15.94 -7.39
CA VAL A 205 13.67 15.54 -7.07
C VAL A 205 13.41 15.78 -5.60
N LEU A 206 12.48 16.65 -5.26
CA LEU A 206 11.92 16.72 -3.91
C LEU A 206 10.97 15.52 -3.76
N ASP A 207 11.43 14.52 -3.02
CA ASP A 207 10.75 13.22 -2.93
C ASP A 207 9.76 13.19 -1.78
N CYS A 208 8.51 13.45 -2.09
CA CYS A 208 7.37 13.34 -1.18
C CYS A 208 6.65 11.97 -1.27
N GLY A 209 7.25 11.01 -1.96
CA GLY A 209 6.69 9.69 -2.26
C GLY A 209 6.78 9.37 -3.75
N LEU A 210 7.97 9.53 -4.32
CA LEU A 210 8.24 9.32 -5.74
C LEU A 210 8.01 7.86 -6.14
N LYS A 211 7.19 7.66 -7.16
CA LYS A 211 7.03 6.34 -7.78
C LYS A 211 8.25 5.97 -8.61
N TYR A 212 8.68 4.72 -8.52
CA TYR A 212 9.77 4.19 -9.35
C TYR A 212 9.49 4.29 -10.86
N GLY A 213 8.22 4.26 -11.27
CA GLY A 213 7.82 4.53 -12.65
C GLY A 213 8.28 5.89 -13.15
N ILE A 214 8.15 6.94 -12.33
CA ILE A 214 8.63 8.29 -12.67
C ILE A 214 10.16 8.32 -12.74
N LEU A 215 10.83 7.72 -11.75
CA LEU A 215 12.29 7.61 -11.71
C LEU A 215 12.84 6.90 -12.95
N ARG A 216 12.26 5.74 -13.34
CA ARG A 216 12.63 5.02 -14.57
C ARG A 216 12.50 5.88 -15.82
N GLN A 217 11.44 6.71 -15.91
CA GLN A 217 11.25 7.62 -17.06
C GLN A 217 12.31 8.72 -17.10
N LEU A 218 12.66 9.34 -15.98
CA LEU A 218 13.71 10.36 -15.92
C LEU A 218 15.07 9.78 -16.34
N LEU A 219 15.43 8.58 -15.85
CA LEU A 219 16.66 7.88 -16.23
C LEU A 219 16.66 7.48 -17.72
N ARG A 220 15.51 7.06 -18.27
CA ARG A 220 15.34 6.76 -19.70
C ARG A 220 15.57 7.99 -20.59
N LEU A 221 15.16 9.16 -20.12
CA LEU A 221 15.41 10.45 -20.82
C LEU A 221 16.87 10.91 -20.71
N GLY A 222 17.73 10.17 -20.01
CA GLY A 222 19.15 10.46 -19.89
C GLY A 222 19.49 11.43 -18.76
N PHE A 223 18.60 11.66 -17.80
CA PHE A 223 18.91 12.51 -16.66
C PHE A 223 19.62 11.74 -15.57
N ARG A 224 20.68 12.34 -14.97
CA ARG A 224 21.11 11.97 -13.62
C ARG A 224 20.07 12.51 -12.64
N VAL A 225 19.56 11.66 -11.75
CA VAL A 225 18.48 12.02 -10.83
C VAL A 225 18.97 11.93 -9.40
N THR A 226 18.92 13.04 -8.65
CA THR A 226 19.16 13.03 -7.20
C THR A 226 17.83 13.25 -6.49
N ARG A 227 17.40 12.24 -5.72
CA ARG A 227 16.21 12.29 -4.86
C ARG A 227 16.59 12.87 -3.52
N PHE A 228 15.94 13.91 -3.11
CA PHE A 228 16.15 14.60 -1.84
C PHE A 228 14.98 14.34 -0.87
N PRO A 229 15.24 14.36 0.44
CA PRO A 229 14.20 14.32 1.45
C PRO A 229 13.14 15.40 1.26
N CYS A 230 11.89 15.11 1.65
CA CYS A 230 10.75 16.04 1.48
C CYS A 230 10.86 17.37 2.25
N TYR A 231 11.80 17.48 3.17
CA TYR A 231 12.09 18.68 3.95
C TYR A 231 13.31 19.48 3.46
N THR A 232 13.88 19.09 2.30
CA THR A 232 15.07 19.77 1.73
C THR A 232 14.71 21.17 1.23
N GLY A 233 15.57 22.15 1.56
CA GLY A 233 15.38 23.54 1.17
C GLY A 233 15.55 23.79 -0.33
N ALA A 234 14.93 24.86 -0.83
CA ALA A 234 14.96 25.21 -2.25
C ALA A 234 16.38 25.49 -2.77
N ASP A 235 17.23 26.11 -1.96
CA ASP A 235 18.61 26.43 -2.35
C ASP A 235 19.41 25.18 -2.68
N GLU A 236 19.31 24.13 -1.85
CA GLU A 236 19.97 22.85 -2.07
C GLU A 236 19.41 22.09 -3.29
N LEU A 237 18.09 22.18 -3.51
CA LEU A 237 17.45 21.57 -4.69
C LEU A 237 17.84 22.23 -6.01
N LEU A 238 18.22 23.51 -5.98
CA LEU A 238 18.59 24.27 -7.16
C LEU A 238 20.09 24.24 -7.44
N ASP A 239 20.91 23.96 -6.44
CA ASP A 239 22.37 24.05 -6.55
C ASP A 239 22.94 22.92 -7.44
N GLY A 240 23.47 23.30 -8.61
CA GLY A 240 24.10 22.40 -9.57
C GLY A 240 23.12 21.56 -10.41
N PHE A 241 21.82 21.76 -10.31
CA PHE A 241 20.79 21.06 -11.10
C PHE A 241 20.19 21.93 -12.19
N ARG A 242 19.81 21.31 -13.32
CA ARG A 242 19.17 21.98 -14.45
C ARG A 242 17.66 22.12 -14.31
N GLY A 243 17.08 21.45 -13.34
CA GLY A 243 15.66 21.48 -13.05
C GLY A 243 15.32 20.72 -11.80
N VAL A 244 14.16 21.06 -11.23
CA VAL A 244 13.60 20.44 -10.03
C VAL A 244 12.29 19.75 -10.37
N VAL A 245 12.10 18.53 -9.87
CA VAL A 245 10.84 17.81 -9.92
C VAL A 245 10.29 17.71 -8.51
N ILE A 246 9.05 18.16 -8.29
CA ILE A 246 8.33 17.91 -7.04
C ILE A 246 7.46 16.68 -7.27
N SER A 247 7.71 15.60 -6.51
CA SER A 247 7.00 14.35 -6.73
C SER A 247 5.57 14.38 -6.19
N ASN A 248 4.78 13.40 -6.62
CA ASN A 248 3.57 13.03 -5.90
C ASN A 248 3.89 12.48 -4.49
N GLY A 249 2.89 12.31 -3.65
CA GLY A 249 3.01 11.73 -2.33
C GLY A 249 1.65 11.35 -1.73
N PRO A 250 1.64 10.68 -0.56
CA PRO A 250 0.43 10.38 0.20
C PRO A 250 -0.09 11.62 0.93
N GLY A 251 -1.36 11.57 1.34
CA GLY A 251 -2.01 12.60 2.14
C GLY A 251 -3.03 13.43 1.38
N ASN A 252 -3.73 14.29 2.12
CA ASN A 252 -4.69 15.22 1.55
C ASN A 252 -3.94 16.41 0.90
N ARG A 253 -4.41 16.86 -0.27
CA ARG A 253 -3.83 17.99 -1.02
C ARG A 253 -3.92 19.35 -0.31
N LEU A 254 -4.58 19.40 0.83
CA LEU A 254 -4.80 20.62 1.63
C LEU A 254 -3.86 20.74 2.84
N CYS A 255 -2.90 19.81 2.99
CA CYS A 255 -1.88 19.84 4.04
C CYS A 255 -0.56 20.35 3.48
#